data_8b31d834793d1459a7a3bf3522956a38
#
_entry.id   8b31d834793d1459a7a3bf3522956a38
#
_cell.length_a   1.000
_cell.length_b   1.000
_cell.length_c   1.000
_cell.angle_alpha   90.00
_cell.angle_beta   90.00
_cell.angle_gamma   90.00
#
_symmetry.space_group_name_H-M   'P 1'
#
loop_
_entity.id
_entity.type
_entity.pdbx_description
1 polymer ?
#
loop_
_entity_poly.entity_id
_entity_poly.type
_entity_poly.pdbx_seq_one_letter_code
_entity_poly.pdbx_strand_id
1 'polypeptide(L)'
;MKRSEKMKRILVLGFGGPAGYNFIEALRLAKEKFFFVGTDANKYHLELTKAEKSYQVPPCSDPKYIEIINNIIDENGIEFIHAQPDIEVKNLSDAREQFHATVFLPSKKCVDICQDKFLSAQAWHNAGIPSPETFPVKDESLDSDLSKIIQKLGFPFWLRATSGAGGRGSTLVKNKETAVHWIKYWRARDVDWEFIAQQYLPGRNFAFHSLMKDGKMIVSQARERLEYIYPYLAPSGITGTPVVARTVHNEKVNEIATKAITAIDPQASGIFCVDLKESKDGVPYPTEINPGRFFTSSLFLAFAGQKLNIPHANIQYNYIKLGFNEPLPKDIPKYNVLPEDLYWIRHIDCGYHLVDGKKWKE
;
A
#
# COMPACT_ATOMS: atom_id res chain seq x y z
N MET A 1 -28.45 33.19 2.37
CA MET A 1 -28.22 32.23 1.30
C MET A 1 -26.94 31.44 1.62
N LYS A 2 -27.02 30.15 1.98
CA LYS A 2 -25.85 29.28 2.05
C LYS A 2 -25.27 29.20 0.64
N ARG A 3 -24.02 29.66 0.40
CA ARG A 3 -23.29 29.31 -0.83
C ARG A 3 -23.37 27.78 -0.95
N SER A 4 -23.92 27.28 -2.05
CA SER A 4 -23.74 25.84 -2.36
C SER A 4 -22.23 25.63 -2.47
N GLU A 5 -21.65 24.93 -1.51
CA GLU A 5 -20.25 24.56 -1.60
C GLU A 5 -20.09 23.76 -2.90
N LYS A 6 -19.24 24.26 -3.79
CA LYS A 6 -18.92 23.62 -5.07
C LYS A 6 -18.34 22.24 -4.74
N MET A 7 -18.97 21.18 -5.22
CA MET A 7 -18.53 19.80 -5.02
C MET A 7 -17.14 19.61 -5.63
N LYS A 8 -16.16 19.17 -4.82
CA LYS A 8 -14.81 18.86 -5.29
C LYS A 8 -14.82 17.67 -6.26
N ARG A 9 -14.04 17.77 -7.31
CA ARG A 9 -13.99 16.80 -8.41
C ARG A 9 -12.67 16.05 -8.40
N ILE A 10 -12.75 14.74 -8.25
CA ILE A 10 -11.60 13.86 -8.03
C ILE A 10 -11.53 12.84 -9.15
N LEU A 11 -10.36 12.73 -9.80
CA LEU A 11 -10.04 11.65 -10.71
C LEU A 11 -9.31 10.53 -9.96
N VAL A 12 -9.79 9.30 -10.13
CA VAL A 12 -9.18 8.11 -9.55
C VAL A 12 -8.69 7.19 -10.66
N LEU A 13 -7.37 7.05 -10.77
CA LEU A 13 -6.72 6.16 -11.72
C LEU A 13 -6.74 4.71 -11.20
N GLY A 14 -6.95 3.73 -12.08
CA GLY A 14 -7.07 2.32 -11.71
C GLY A 14 -8.21 2.05 -10.73
N PHE A 15 -9.32 2.76 -10.91
CA PHE A 15 -10.39 2.80 -9.91
C PHE A 15 -11.20 1.52 -9.79
N GLY A 16 -11.22 0.67 -10.82
CA GLY A 16 -12.00 -0.56 -10.84
C GLY A 16 -11.41 -1.70 -10.01
N GLY A 17 -10.18 -1.57 -9.54
CA GLY A 17 -9.58 -2.52 -8.62
C GLY A 17 -10.10 -2.38 -7.17
N PRO A 18 -9.88 -3.40 -6.30
CA PRO A 18 -10.37 -3.38 -4.91
C PRO A 18 -9.92 -2.16 -4.11
N ALA A 19 -8.74 -1.62 -4.38
CA ALA A 19 -8.21 -0.47 -3.66
C ALA A 19 -8.87 0.83 -4.13
N GLY A 20 -9.15 0.98 -5.43
CA GLY A 20 -9.90 2.11 -5.99
C GLY A 20 -11.33 2.15 -5.49
N TYR A 21 -12.01 1.00 -5.50
CA TYR A 21 -13.33 0.85 -4.88
C TYR A 21 -13.32 1.31 -3.43
N ASN A 22 -12.40 0.78 -2.61
CA ASN A 22 -12.33 1.10 -1.20
C ASN A 22 -12.00 2.58 -0.94
N PHE A 23 -11.21 3.22 -1.81
CA PHE A 23 -10.91 4.64 -1.72
C PHE A 23 -12.18 5.49 -1.92
N ILE A 24 -12.93 5.22 -2.99
CA ILE A 24 -14.17 5.96 -3.29
C ILE A 24 -15.21 5.74 -2.19
N GLU A 25 -15.45 4.49 -1.77
CA GLU A 25 -16.42 4.19 -0.73
C GLU A 25 -16.03 4.81 0.62
N ALA A 26 -14.75 4.89 0.96
CA ALA A 26 -14.31 5.59 2.16
C ALA A 26 -14.62 7.10 2.12
N LEU A 27 -14.45 7.73 0.96
CA LEU A 27 -14.78 9.14 0.79
C LEU A 27 -16.30 9.38 0.80
N ARG A 28 -17.10 8.42 0.34
CA ARG A 28 -18.58 8.48 0.44
C ARG A 28 -19.10 8.41 1.88
N LEU A 29 -18.33 7.86 2.81
CA LEU A 29 -18.64 7.89 4.24
C LEU A 29 -18.33 9.24 4.90
N ALA A 30 -17.63 10.15 4.21
CA ALA A 30 -17.41 11.50 4.70
C ALA A 30 -18.69 12.35 4.63
N LYS A 31 -18.74 13.40 5.47
CA LYS A 31 -19.86 14.36 5.43
C LYS A 31 -19.87 15.20 4.15
N GLU A 32 -18.69 15.50 3.64
CA GLU A 32 -18.49 16.22 2.38
C GLU A 32 -18.84 15.34 1.18
N LYS A 33 -19.40 15.93 0.14
CA LYS A 33 -19.72 15.24 -1.11
C LYS A 33 -18.67 15.53 -2.17
N PHE A 34 -18.32 14.49 -2.92
CA PHE A 34 -17.34 14.53 -4.00
C PHE A 34 -17.99 14.07 -5.30
N PHE A 35 -17.50 14.59 -6.41
CA PHE A 35 -17.78 14.08 -7.75
C PHE A 35 -16.57 13.25 -8.20
N PHE A 36 -16.77 11.96 -8.44
CA PHE A 36 -15.72 11.06 -8.87
C PHE A 36 -15.75 10.84 -10.36
N VAL A 37 -14.56 10.90 -10.96
CA VAL A 37 -14.29 10.37 -12.29
C VAL A 37 -13.31 9.22 -12.12
N GLY A 38 -13.57 8.08 -12.75
CA GLY A 38 -12.71 6.91 -12.68
C GLY A 38 -12.12 6.56 -14.03
N THR A 39 -10.87 6.08 -14.05
CA THR A 39 -10.25 5.51 -15.25
C THR A 39 -9.70 4.13 -14.96
N ASP A 40 -9.79 3.23 -15.94
CA ASP A 40 -9.15 1.91 -15.89
C ASP A 40 -8.81 1.46 -17.31
N ALA A 41 -7.75 0.70 -17.49
CA ALA A 41 -7.38 0.11 -18.78
C ALA A 41 -8.29 -1.08 -19.13
N ASN A 42 -8.86 -1.75 -18.13
CA ASN A 42 -9.77 -2.86 -18.31
C ASN A 42 -11.22 -2.40 -18.30
N LYS A 43 -11.90 -2.51 -19.44
CA LYS A 43 -13.31 -2.11 -19.61
C LYS A 43 -14.28 -2.76 -18.60
N TYR A 44 -14.02 -3.98 -18.17
CA TYR A 44 -14.88 -4.69 -17.20
C TYR A 44 -14.73 -4.11 -15.79
N HIS A 45 -13.58 -3.56 -15.46
CA HIS A 45 -13.34 -2.90 -14.18
C HIS A 45 -14.14 -1.60 -14.05
N LEU A 46 -14.50 -0.97 -15.16
CA LEU A 46 -15.32 0.24 -15.15
C LEU A 46 -16.72 0.00 -14.57
N GLU A 47 -17.21 -1.24 -14.61
CA GLU A 47 -18.51 -1.63 -14.07
C GLU A 47 -18.49 -1.97 -12.58
N LEU A 48 -17.31 -2.16 -11.97
CA LEU A 48 -17.18 -2.61 -10.58
C LEU A 48 -17.29 -1.49 -9.55
N THR A 49 -16.97 -0.27 -9.94
CA THR A 49 -16.91 0.89 -9.03
C THR A 49 -17.86 1.98 -9.47
N LYS A 50 -18.61 2.53 -8.53
CA LYS A 50 -19.57 3.60 -8.81
C LYS A 50 -18.86 4.96 -8.75
N ALA A 51 -18.42 5.45 -9.89
CA ALA A 51 -18.08 6.85 -10.11
C ALA A 51 -19.20 7.54 -10.90
N GLU A 52 -19.29 8.86 -10.83
CA GLU A 52 -20.30 9.63 -11.59
C GLU A 52 -20.01 9.59 -13.10
N LYS A 53 -18.72 9.44 -13.46
CA LYS A 53 -18.26 9.16 -14.83
C LYS A 53 -17.11 8.18 -14.79
N SER A 54 -16.97 7.36 -15.84
CA SER A 54 -15.87 6.45 -16.00
C SER A 54 -15.39 6.41 -17.45
N TYR A 55 -14.08 6.24 -17.64
CA TYR A 55 -13.44 6.23 -18.94
C TYR A 55 -12.48 5.05 -19.05
N GLN A 56 -12.56 4.30 -20.15
CA GLN A 56 -11.50 3.38 -20.51
C GLN A 56 -10.31 4.17 -21.07
N VAL A 57 -9.12 3.89 -20.55
CA VAL A 57 -7.87 4.54 -20.98
C VAL A 57 -6.85 3.46 -21.37
N PRO A 58 -5.84 3.79 -22.18
CA PRO A 58 -4.74 2.86 -22.43
C PRO A 58 -3.96 2.60 -21.14
N PRO A 59 -3.11 1.54 -21.08
CA PRO A 59 -2.15 1.35 -19.99
C PRO A 59 -1.27 2.60 -19.79
N CYS A 60 -0.87 2.91 -18.56
CA CYS A 60 -0.07 4.10 -18.26
C CYS A 60 1.33 4.11 -18.90
N SER A 61 1.75 3.02 -19.52
CA SER A 61 2.96 2.93 -20.36
C SER A 61 2.75 3.43 -21.79
N ASP A 62 1.51 3.72 -22.21
CA ASP A 62 1.22 4.27 -23.54
C ASP A 62 1.71 5.72 -23.61
N PRO A 63 2.44 6.12 -24.68
CA PRO A 63 2.94 7.49 -24.84
C PRO A 63 1.85 8.58 -24.82
N LYS A 64 0.60 8.22 -25.17
CA LYS A 64 -0.55 9.15 -25.18
C LYS A 64 -1.29 9.20 -23.85
N TYR A 65 -0.89 8.40 -22.86
CA TYR A 65 -1.63 8.26 -21.60
C TYR A 65 -1.83 9.61 -20.91
N ILE A 66 -0.77 10.40 -20.73
CA ILE A 66 -0.82 11.70 -20.03
C ILE A 66 -1.74 12.68 -20.76
N GLU A 67 -1.64 12.75 -22.09
CA GLU A 67 -2.52 13.59 -22.92
C GLU A 67 -4.00 13.21 -22.72
N ILE A 68 -4.31 11.90 -22.77
CA ILE A 68 -5.68 11.40 -22.58
C ILE A 68 -6.19 11.72 -21.17
N ILE A 69 -5.37 11.55 -20.15
CA ILE A 69 -5.75 11.87 -18.77
C ILE A 69 -5.99 13.38 -18.61
N ASN A 70 -5.15 14.23 -19.18
CA ASN A 70 -5.34 15.68 -19.13
C ASN A 70 -6.63 16.12 -19.83
N ASN A 71 -6.96 15.54 -20.99
CA ASN A 71 -8.24 15.80 -21.65
C ASN A 71 -9.44 15.44 -20.74
N ILE A 72 -9.37 14.32 -20.03
CA ILE A 72 -10.40 13.92 -19.06
C ILE A 72 -10.46 14.91 -17.87
N ILE A 73 -9.30 15.37 -17.38
CA ILE A 73 -9.20 16.37 -16.32
C ILE A 73 -9.90 17.66 -16.75
N ASP A 74 -9.55 18.18 -17.92
CA ASP A 74 -10.06 19.46 -18.44
C ASP A 74 -11.56 19.36 -18.74
N GLU A 75 -12.01 18.31 -19.44
CA GLU A 75 -13.43 18.07 -19.76
C GLU A 75 -14.32 18.01 -18.51
N ASN A 76 -13.80 17.40 -17.44
CA ASN A 76 -14.60 17.20 -16.24
C ASN A 76 -14.31 18.21 -15.12
N GLY A 77 -13.40 19.16 -15.33
CA GLY A 77 -12.99 20.16 -14.34
C GLY A 77 -12.44 19.51 -13.06
N ILE A 78 -11.59 18.50 -13.23
CA ILE A 78 -10.97 17.77 -12.11
C ILE A 78 -10.02 18.69 -11.36
N GLU A 79 -10.09 18.66 -10.06
CA GLU A 79 -9.27 19.49 -9.17
C GLU A 79 -8.17 18.67 -8.47
N PHE A 80 -8.37 17.34 -8.34
CA PHE A 80 -7.44 16.44 -7.65
C PHE A 80 -7.37 15.09 -8.35
N ILE A 81 -6.16 14.52 -8.45
CA ILE A 81 -5.91 13.21 -9.05
C ILE A 81 -5.29 12.27 -8.02
N HIS A 82 -5.76 11.02 -7.98
CA HIS A 82 -5.27 9.96 -7.11
C HIS A 82 -5.07 8.67 -7.90
N ALA A 83 -3.94 7.99 -7.70
CA ALA A 83 -3.64 6.70 -8.32
C ALA A 83 -3.63 5.58 -7.27
N GLN A 84 -4.12 4.39 -7.65
CA GLN A 84 -4.13 3.21 -6.78
C GLN A 84 -3.16 2.10 -7.22
N PRO A 85 -3.05 1.70 -8.49
CA PRO A 85 -2.03 0.75 -8.93
C PRO A 85 -0.61 1.32 -8.79
N ASP A 86 0.33 0.49 -8.34
CA ASP A 86 1.74 0.90 -8.15
C ASP A 86 2.35 1.51 -9.42
N ILE A 87 2.02 0.94 -10.58
CA ILE A 87 2.51 1.42 -11.88
C ILE A 87 1.94 2.81 -12.22
N GLU A 88 0.68 3.09 -11.86
CA GLU A 88 0.09 4.42 -12.08
C GLU A 88 0.56 5.43 -11.03
N VAL A 89 0.82 5.00 -9.78
CA VAL A 89 1.49 5.85 -8.78
C VAL A 89 2.87 6.26 -9.27
N LYS A 90 3.63 5.32 -9.86
CA LYS A 90 4.95 5.62 -10.45
C LYS A 90 4.85 6.61 -11.59
N ASN A 91 3.94 6.37 -12.55
CA ASN A 91 3.72 7.27 -13.70
C ASN A 91 3.29 8.67 -13.22
N LEU A 92 2.32 8.75 -12.28
CA LEU A 92 1.87 10.01 -11.71
C LEU A 92 2.99 10.73 -10.93
N SER A 93 3.88 9.99 -10.28
CA SER A 93 5.04 10.54 -9.59
C SER A 93 6.10 11.09 -10.55
N ASP A 94 6.36 10.37 -11.65
CA ASP A 94 7.37 10.75 -12.64
C ASP A 94 6.96 11.99 -13.44
N ALA A 95 5.67 12.11 -13.74
CA ALA A 95 5.11 13.13 -14.61
C ALA A 95 4.22 14.15 -13.87
N ARG A 96 4.36 14.30 -12.54
CA ARG A 96 3.41 15.07 -11.71
C ARG A 96 3.16 16.50 -12.20
N GLU A 97 4.18 17.15 -12.74
CA GLU A 97 4.09 18.53 -13.25
C GLU A 97 3.39 18.61 -14.63
N GLN A 98 3.14 17.48 -15.27
CA GLN A 98 2.46 17.42 -16.58
C GLN A 98 0.94 17.25 -16.44
N PHE A 99 0.45 16.89 -15.26
CA PHE A 99 -0.99 16.74 -15.03
C PHE A 99 -1.64 18.06 -14.64
N HIS A 100 -2.82 18.35 -15.21
CA HIS A 100 -3.57 19.59 -15.03
C HIS A 100 -4.40 19.64 -13.73
N ALA A 101 -4.15 18.75 -12.79
CA ALA A 101 -4.84 18.67 -11.50
C ALA A 101 -3.85 18.55 -10.35
N THR A 102 -4.28 18.89 -9.14
CA THR A 102 -3.45 18.75 -7.93
C THR A 102 -3.08 17.31 -7.67
N VAL A 103 -1.78 17.06 -7.46
CA VAL A 103 -1.20 15.77 -7.07
C VAL A 103 -0.64 15.87 -5.66
N PHE A 104 -1.07 15.00 -4.75
CA PHE A 104 -0.51 14.90 -3.40
C PHE A 104 0.11 13.53 -3.18
N LEU A 105 1.37 13.40 -3.55
CA LEU A 105 2.17 12.18 -3.48
C LEU A 105 3.49 12.43 -2.75
N PRO A 106 4.12 11.38 -2.18
CA PRO A 106 5.51 11.44 -1.74
C PRO A 106 6.44 11.94 -2.84
N SER A 107 7.63 12.41 -2.48
CA SER A 107 8.63 12.86 -3.46
C SER A 107 8.93 11.72 -4.47
N LYS A 108 9.30 12.08 -5.71
CA LYS A 108 9.67 11.09 -6.74
C LYS A 108 10.74 10.13 -6.22
N LYS A 109 11.79 10.65 -5.59
CA LYS A 109 12.85 9.84 -5.00
C LYS A 109 12.30 8.85 -3.95
N CYS A 110 11.35 9.30 -3.12
CA CYS A 110 10.71 8.44 -2.14
C CYS A 110 9.91 7.31 -2.78
N VAL A 111 9.13 7.63 -3.83
CA VAL A 111 8.37 6.62 -4.59
C VAL A 111 9.32 5.59 -5.22
N ASP A 112 10.40 6.05 -5.87
CA ASP A 112 11.39 5.19 -6.52
C ASP A 112 12.03 4.19 -5.54
N ILE A 113 12.47 4.69 -4.37
CA ILE A 113 13.10 3.83 -3.36
C ILE A 113 12.08 2.87 -2.74
N CYS A 114 10.87 3.34 -2.42
CA CYS A 114 9.86 2.50 -1.79
C CYS A 114 9.34 1.39 -2.70
N GLN A 115 9.27 1.61 -4.01
CA GLN A 115 8.82 0.59 -4.97
C GLN A 115 9.89 -0.45 -5.29
N ASP A 116 11.13 -0.23 -4.89
CA ASP A 116 12.22 -1.20 -4.94
C ASP A 116 12.53 -1.73 -3.53
N LYS A 117 12.29 -3.02 -3.31
CA LYS A 117 12.46 -3.67 -2.01
C LYS A 117 13.92 -3.78 -1.58
N PHE A 118 14.86 -3.82 -2.54
CA PHE A 118 16.29 -3.83 -2.24
C PHE A 118 16.76 -2.44 -1.80
N LEU A 119 16.39 -1.39 -2.54
CA LEU A 119 16.71 -0.02 -2.17
C LEU A 119 16.11 0.37 -0.82
N SER A 120 14.86 -0.04 -0.56
CA SER A 120 14.22 0.16 0.75
C SER A 120 15.01 -0.53 1.87
N ALA A 121 15.38 -1.80 1.69
CA ALA A 121 16.17 -2.55 2.68
C ALA A 121 17.54 -1.91 2.94
N GLN A 122 18.22 -1.41 1.90
CA GLN A 122 19.48 -0.69 2.04
C GLN A 122 19.32 0.62 2.83
N ALA A 123 18.23 1.39 2.54
CA ALA A 123 17.96 2.63 3.26
C ALA A 123 17.72 2.37 4.76
N TRP A 124 16.96 1.33 5.10
CA TRP A 124 16.72 0.95 6.50
C TRP A 124 17.97 0.46 7.20
N HIS A 125 18.76 -0.39 6.55
CA HIS A 125 20.02 -0.88 7.08
C HIS A 125 20.99 0.28 7.38
N ASN A 126 21.17 1.19 6.41
CA ASN A 126 22.06 2.36 6.56
C ASN A 126 21.61 3.32 7.67
N ALA A 127 20.30 3.37 7.94
CA ALA A 127 19.72 4.17 9.03
C ALA A 127 19.68 3.43 10.39
N GLY A 128 20.21 2.19 10.48
CA GLY A 128 20.20 1.39 11.70
C GLY A 128 18.80 0.94 12.13
N ILE A 129 17.84 0.86 11.21
CA ILE A 129 16.50 0.39 11.50
C ILE A 129 16.47 -1.14 11.46
N PRO A 130 15.90 -1.80 12.47
CA PRO A 130 15.69 -3.24 12.45
C PRO A 130 14.98 -3.66 11.16
N SER A 131 15.65 -4.42 10.31
CA SER A 131 15.14 -4.86 9.01
C SER A 131 15.75 -6.22 8.65
N PRO A 132 15.10 -7.03 7.77
CA PRO A 132 15.65 -8.33 7.41
C PRO A 132 16.98 -8.17 6.67
N GLU A 133 17.97 -8.98 7.02
CA GLU A 133 19.18 -9.08 6.22
C GLU A 133 18.80 -9.42 4.77
N THR A 134 19.29 -8.63 3.83
CA THR A 134 18.85 -8.66 2.43
C THR A 134 20.05 -8.72 1.49
N PHE A 135 20.03 -9.67 0.57
CA PHE A 135 21.09 -9.91 -0.41
C PHE A 135 20.51 -9.94 -1.83
N PRO A 136 21.13 -9.27 -2.80
CA PRO A 136 20.75 -9.40 -4.20
C PRO A 136 21.10 -10.79 -4.72
N VAL A 137 20.32 -11.29 -5.67
CA VAL A 137 20.56 -12.54 -6.39
C VAL A 137 20.66 -12.21 -7.87
N LYS A 138 21.84 -12.40 -8.46
CA LYS A 138 22.12 -12.07 -9.86
C LYS A 138 22.17 -13.34 -10.71
N ASP A 139 21.64 -13.27 -11.92
CA ASP A 139 21.58 -14.42 -12.82
C ASP A 139 22.98 -14.89 -13.24
N GLU A 140 23.92 -13.96 -13.48
CA GLU A 140 25.28 -14.26 -13.90
C GLU A 140 26.09 -14.98 -12.82
N SER A 141 25.74 -14.81 -11.56
CA SER A 141 26.41 -15.39 -10.39
C SER A 141 25.49 -16.24 -9.52
N LEU A 142 24.39 -16.72 -10.06
CA LEU A 142 23.29 -17.35 -9.31
C LEU A 142 23.78 -18.42 -8.32
N ASP A 143 24.62 -19.35 -8.76
CA ASP A 143 25.10 -20.45 -7.92
C ASP A 143 25.99 -19.96 -6.78
N SER A 144 26.91 -19.04 -7.07
CA SER A 144 27.82 -18.45 -6.08
C SER A 144 27.09 -17.53 -5.10
N ASP A 145 26.14 -16.74 -5.58
CA ASP A 145 25.33 -15.86 -4.72
C ASP A 145 24.47 -16.69 -3.78
N LEU A 146 23.75 -17.70 -4.27
CA LEU A 146 22.97 -18.59 -3.42
C LEU A 146 23.84 -19.31 -2.38
N SER A 147 25.05 -19.74 -2.75
CA SER A 147 25.96 -20.39 -1.80
C SER A 147 26.39 -19.44 -0.66
N LYS A 148 26.71 -18.18 -0.97
CA LYS A 148 27.03 -17.14 0.03
C LYS A 148 25.81 -16.79 0.90
N ILE A 149 24.63 -16.67 0.29
CA ILE A 149 23.35 -16.37 1.00
C ILE A 149 23.03 -17.49 1.99
N ILE A 150 23.14 -18.76 1.55
CA ILE A 150 22.89 -19.92 2.42
C ILE A 150 23.88 -19.94 3.59
N GLN A 151 25.16 -19.59 3.36
CA GLN A 151 26.13 -19.48 4.43
C GLN A 151 25.79 -18.39 5.46
N LYS A 152 25.17 -17.28 5.01
CA LYS A 152 24.80 -16.14 5.85
C LYS A 152 23.47 -16.32 6.56
N LEU A 153 22.42 -16.68 5.82
CA LEU A 153 21.05 -16.73 6.34
C LEU A 153 20.66 -18.11 6.86
N GLY A 154 21.28 -19.19 6.35
CA GLY A 154 20.79 -20.56 6.56
C GLY A 154 19.45 -20.79 5.86
N PHE A 155 18.77 -21.89 6.24
CA PHE A 155 17.41 -22.20 5.81
C PHE A 155 16.44 -22.15 7.00
N PRO A 156 15.18 -21.77 6.77
CA PRO A 156 14.65 -21.19 5.53
C PRO A 156 15.04 -19.72 5.36
N PHE A 157 15.05 -19.26 4.12
CA PHE A 157 15.09 -17.83 3.82
C PHE A 157 13.98 -17.43 2.84
N TRP A 158 13.71 -16.14 2.73
CA TRP A 158 12.67 -15.60 1.86
C TRP A 158 13.27 -15.11 0.55
N LEU A 159 12.81 -15.65 -0.59
CA LEU A 159 13.21 -15.21 -1.93
C LEU A 159 12.04 -14.42 -2.54
N ARG A 160 12.31 -13.22 -3.08
CA ARG A 160 11.29 -12.39 -3.69
C ARG A 160 11.84 -11.48 -4.79
N ALA A 161 10.94 -11.07 -5.72
CA ALA A 161 11.27 -10.04 -6.69
C ALA A 161 11.43 -8.67 -6.00
N THR A 162 12.34 -7.82 -6.50
CA THR A 162 12.56 -6.46 -5.98
C THR A 162 11.35 -5.56 -6.22
N SER A 163 10.62 -5.77 -7.32
CA SER A 163 9.44 -5.01 -7.73
C SER A 163 8.19 -5.89 -7.83
N GLY A 164 7.03 -5.26 -8.04
CA GLY A 164 5.75 -5.94 -8.20
C GLY A 164 4.98 -6.13 -6.90
N ALA A 165 3.72 -6.56 -7.02
CA ALA A 165 2.74 -6.64 -5.94
C ALA A 165 2.06 -8.01 -5.85
N GLY A 166 1.26 -8.23 -4.78
CA GLY A 166 0.42 -9.41 -4.63
C GLY A 166 1.18 -10.70 -4.30
N GLY A 167 2.39 -10.62 -3.77
CA GLY A 167 3.19 -11.80 -3.42
C GLY A 167 3.76 -12.57 -4.63
N ARG A 168 3.56 -12.08 -5.85
CA ARG A 168 4.15 -12.68 -7.06
C ARG A 168 5.66 -12.62 -6.99
N GLY A 169 6.33 -13.67 -7.45
CA GLY A 169 7.79 -13.78 -7.37
C GLY A 169 8.34 -14.07 -5.96
N SER A 170 7.48 -14.29 -4.96
CA SER A 170 7.89 -14.58 -3.58
C SER A 170 7.71 -16.05 -3.23
N THR A 171 8.71 -16.65 -2.56
CA THR A 171 8.64 -18.02 -2.06
C THR A 171 9.50 -18.22 -0.83
N LEU A 172 9.14 -19.21 -0.01
CA LEU A 172 9.96 -19.69 1.10
C LEU A 172 10.95 -20.74 0.59
N VAL A 173 12.23 -20.45 0.70
CA VAL A 173 13.29 -21.34 0.26
C VAL A 173 13.75 -22.22 1.41
N LYS A 174 13.60 -23.54 1.25
CA LYS A 174 14.01 -24.55 2.23
C LYS A 174 15.26 -25.36 1.80
N ASN A 175 15.64 -25.25 0.52
CA ASN A 175 16.84 -25.82 -0.04
C ASN A 175 17.27 -25.01 -1.28
N LYS A 176 18.49 -25.20 -1.76
CA LYS A 176 19.09 -24.45 -2.87
C LYS A 176 18.31 -24.66 -4.19
N GLU A 177 17.87 -25.89 -4.44
CA GLU A 177 17.15 -26.26 -5.64
C GLU A 177 15.85 -25.47 -5.80
N THR A 178 15.13 -25.25 -4.68
CA THR A 178 13.91 -24.42 -4.66
C THR A 178 14.21 -23.00 -5.19
N ALA A 179 15.29 -22.36 -4.74
CA ALA A 179 15.66 -21.04 -5.19
C ALA A 179 16.01 -21.01 -6.69
N VAL A 180 16.83 -21.95 -7.13
CA VAL A 180 17.23 -22.06 -8.55
C VAL A 180 16.01 -22.27 -9.46
N HIS A 181 15.12 -23.22 -9.10
CA HIS A 181 13.95 -23.51 -9.91
C HIS A 181 12.95 -22.33 -9.91
N TRP A 182 12.80 -21.63 -8.80
CA TRP A 182 11.91 -20.48 -8.71
C TRP A 182 12.35 -19.33 -9.63
N ILE A 183 13.63 -19.00 -9.64
CA ILE A 183 14.18 -17.96 -10.51
C ILE A 183 14.06 -18.37 -11.97
N LYS A 184 14.47 -19.60 -12.31
CA LYS A 184 14.35 -20.14 -13.68
C LYS A 184 12.91 -20.16 -14.16
N TYR A 185 11.93 -20.48 -13.32
CA TYR A 185 10.51 -20.45 -13.66
C TYR A 185 10.08 -19.05 -14.12
N TRP A 186 10.46 -18.00 -13.37
CA TRP A 186 10.09 -16.65 -13.75
C TRP A 186 10.83 -16.14 -14.99
N ARG A 187 12.08 -16.54 -15.19
CA ARG A 187 12.82 -16.25 -16.43
C ARG A 187 12.18 -16.93 -17.64
N ALA A 188 11.75 -18.18 -17.51
CA ALA A 188 11.04 -18.89 -18.56
C ALA A 188 9.66 -18.29 -18.95
N ARG A 189 9.16 -17.34 -18.15
CA ARG A 189 7.94 -16.57 -18.41
C ARG A 189 8.21 -15.17 -18.97
N ASP A 190 9.42 -14.91 -19.45
CA ASP A 190 9.86 -13.60 -19.96
C ASP A 190 9.64 -12.45 -18.97
N VAL A 191 9.77 -12.73 -17.66
CA VAL A 191 9.65 -11.74 -16.61
C VAL A 191 11.05 -11.31 -16.18
N ASP A 192 11.40 -10.09 -16.52
CA ASP A 192 12.70 -9.48 -16.18
C ASP A 192 12.67 -8.86 -14.78
N TRP A 193 12.48 -9.70 -13.75
CA TRP A 193 12.54 -9.28 -12.36
C TRP A 193 13.91 -9.55 -11.77
N GLU A 194 14.47 -8.57 -11.09
CA GLU A 194 15.56 -8.80 -10.17
C GLU A 194 15.03 -9.50 -8.91
N PHE A 195 15.88 -10.35 -8.30
CA PHE A 195 15.52 -11.09 -7.09
C PHE A 195 16.42 -10.71 -5.92
N ILE A 196 15.84 -10.76 -4.72
CA ILE A 196 16.54 -10.65 -3.45
C ILE A 196 16.21 -11.84 -2.55
N ALA A 197 17.20 -12.26 -1.79
CA ALA A 197 17.03 -13.19 -0.67
C ALA A 197 17.06 -12.40 0.64
N GLN A 198 16.10 -12.70 1.51
CA GLN A 198 15.93 -12.00 2.79
C GLN A 198 15.86 -13.00 3.94
N GLN A 199 16.32 -12.58 5.09
CA GLN A 199 16.12 -13.30 6.35
C GLN A 199 14.63 -13.69 6.50
N TYR A 200 14.37 -14.94 6.86
CA TYR A 200 13.02 -15.40 7.15
C TYR A 200 12.51 -14.83 8.47
N LEU A 201 11.31 -14.28 8.43
CA LEU A 201 10.64 -13.70 9.59
C LEU A 201 9.42 -14.57 9.96
N PRO A 202 9.47 -15.36 11.04
CA PRO A 202 8.42 -16.33 11.39
C PRO A 202 7.20 -15.73 12.10
N GLY A 203 7.32 -14.52 12.66
CA GLY A 203 6.34 -13.95 13.57
C GLY A 203 5.11 -13.32 12.90
N ARG A 204 4.42 -12.47 13.63
CA ARG A 204 3.16 -11.83 13.24
C ARG A 204 3.33 -10.89 12.03
N ASN A 205 2.28 -10.77 11.21
CA ASN A 205 2.23 -9.83 10.09
C ASN A 205 1.48 -8.57 10.49
N PHE A 206 2.07 -7.41 10.23
CA PHE A 206 1.41 -6.13 10.46
C PHE A 206 1.27 -5.32 9.17
N ALA A 207 0.25 -4.50 9.15
CA ALA A 207 0.02 -3.46 8.17
C ALA A 207 -0.15 -2.13 8.90
N PHE A 208 0.67 -1.15 8.55
CA PHE A 208 0.62 0.18 9.15
C PHE A 208 0.16 1.19 8.10
N HIS A 209 -1.05 1.71 8.28
CA HIS A 209 -1.59 2.81 7.50
C HIS A 209 -1.16 4.14 8.08
N SER A 210 -0.62 5.04 7.28
CA SER A 210 -0.21 6.35 7.77
C SER A 210 -0.39 7.45 6.73
N LEU A 211 -0.77 8.62 7.20
CA LEU A 211 -0.77 9.88 6.48
C LEU A 211 0.28 10.79 7.10
N MET A 212 1.20 11.28 6.27
CA MET A 212 2.27 12.17 6.69
C MET A 212 2.19 13.52 5.96
N LYS A 213 2.72 14.55 6.59
CA LYS A 213 2.90 15.90 6.01
C LYS A 213 4.19 16.50 6.55
N ASP A 214 5.08 16.89 5.63
CA ASP A 214 6.36 17.56 5.93
C ASP A 214 7.18 16.83 7.02
N GLY A 215 7.34 15.50 6.85
CA GLY A 215 8.05 14.62 7.76
C GLY A 215 7.31 14.29 9.07
N LYS A 216 6.10 14.81 9.28
CA LYS A 216 5.33 14.60 10.51
C LYS A 216 4.19 13.63 10.30
N MET A 217 4.03 12.71 11.26
CA MET A 217 2.86 11.84 11.32
C MET A 217 1.61 12.66 11.64
N ILE A 218 0.59 12.54 10.79
CA ILE A 218 -0.72 13.17 10.97
C ILE A 218 -1.68 12.20 11.66
N VAL A 219 -1.82 11.00 11.09
CA VAL A 219 -2.71 9.95 11.62
C VAL A 219 -2.22 8.59 11.14
N SER A 220 -2.34 7.58 11.98
CA SER A 220 -2.00 6.21 11.60
C SER A 220 -2.77 5.15 12.40
N GLN A 221 -2.80 3.94 11.85
CA GLN A 221 -3.34 2.75 12.49
C GLN A 221 -2.55 1.51 12.09
N ALA A 222 -2.04 0.82 13.10
CA ALA A 222 -1.48 -0.51 12.93
C ALA A 222 -2.57 -1.60 12.99
N ARG A 223 -2.40 -2.65 12.19
CA ARG A 223 -3.27 -3.84 12.18
C ARG A 223 -2.43 -5.09 12.07
N GLU A 224 -2.81 -6.13 12.78
CA GLU A 224 -2.30 -7.48 12.57
C GLU A 224 -3.13 -8.18 11.51
N ARG A 225 -2.48 -8.76 10.48
CA ARG A 225 -3.13 -9.59 9.47
C ARG A 225 -3.15 -11.03 9.96
N LEU A 226 -4.33 -11.61 10.05
CA LEU A 226 -4.54 -12.95 10.58
C LEU A 226 -4.73 -13.98 9.48
N GLU A 227 -5.51 -13.64 8.44
CA GLU A 227 -5.79 -14.54 7.34
C GLU A 227 -5.73 -13.82 5.99
N TYR A 228 -5.32 -14.54 4.95
CA TYR A 228 -5.33 -14.11 3.56
C TYR A 228 -6.37 -14.87 2.76
N ILE A 229 -6.88 -14.23 1.70
CA ILE A 229 -7.79 -14.89 0.78
C ILE A 229 -7.03 -16.00 0.04
N TYR A 230 -7.62 -17.20 0.01
CA TYR A 230 -7.09 -18.36 -0.72
C TYR A 230 -5.55 -18.52 -0.57
N PRO A 231 -5.02 -18.63 0.66
CA PRO A 231 -3.57 -18.63 0.88
C PRO A 231 -2.85 -19.77 0.15
N TYR A 232 -3.55 -20.86 -0.12
CA TYR A 232 -3.05 -22.02 -0.87
C TYR A 232 -2.78 -21.73 -2.36
N LEU A 233 -3.27 -20.63 -2.92
CA LEU A 233 -2.99 -20.24 -4.32
C LEU A 233 -1.61 -19.59 -4.48
N ALA A 234 -0.96 -19.18 -3.40
CA ALA A 234 0.38 -18.65 -3.45
C ALA A 234 1.35 -19.58 -2.71
N PRO A 235 2.50 -19.96 -3.31
CA PRO A 235 3.50 -20.81 -2.63
C PRO A 235 3.98 -20.23 -1.30
N SER A 236 3.89 -18.92 -1.14
CA SER A 236 4.21 -18.20 0.08
C SER A 236 3.11 -18.22 1.14
N GLY A 237 1.89 -18.63 0.79
CA GLY A 237 0.70 -18.44 1.63
C GLY A 237 0.21 -16.99 1.71
N ILE A 238 0.90 -16.04 1.06
CA ILE A 238 0.58 -14.62 1.09
C ILE A 238 0.07 -14.19 -0.28
N THR A 239 -1.23 -13.95 -0.38
CA THR A 239 -1.88 -13.53 -1.63
C THR A 239 -2.03 -12.00 -1.76
N GLY A 240 -1.43 -11.23 -0.84
CA GLY A 240 -1.52 -9.76 -0.83
C GLY A 240 -2.89 -9.20 -0.43
N THR A 241 -3.90 -10.06 -0.23
CA THR A 241 -5.27 -9.66 0.10
C THR A 241 -5.68 -10.27 1.44
N PRO A 242 -5.51 -9.57 2.58
CA PRO A 242 -5.97 -10.05 3.87
C PRO A 242 -7.50 -10.06 3.92
N VAL A 243 -8.06 -11.10 4.50
CA VAL A 243 -9.52 -11.25 4.73
C VAL A 243 -9.87 -11.13 6.19
N VAL A 244 -8.95 -11.43 7.09
CA VAL A 244 -9.09 -11.18 8.53
C VAL A 244 -7.90 -10.37 9.03
N ALA A 245 -8.19 -9.29 9.71
CA ALA A 245 -7.19 -8.46 10.40
C ALA A 245 -7.83 -7.83 11.64
N ARG A 246 -7.00 -7.45 12.62
CA ARG A 246 -7.45 -6.71 13.80
C ARG A 246 -6.60 -5.47 14.03
N THR A 247 -7.18 -4.44 14.63
CA THR A 247 -6.41 -3.28 15.10
C THR A 247 -5.53 -3.67 16.28
N VAL A 248 -4.32 -3.12 16.30
CA VAL A 248 -3.38 -3.34 17.41
C VAL A 248 -2.79 -2.00 17.83
N HIS A 249 -2.55 -1.86 19.15
CA HIS A 249 -1.82 -0.75 19.76
C HIS A 249 -0.41 -1.26 20.10
N ASN A 250 0.50 -1.22 19.13
CA ASN A 250 1.86 -1.70 19.27
C ASN A 250 2.86 -0.55 19.04
N GLU A 251 3.46 -0.06 20.11
CA GLU A 251 4.39 1.09 20.06
C GLU A 251 5.62 0.79 19.19
N LYS A 252 6.16 -0.43 19.22
CA LYS A 252 7.29 -0.82 18.37
C LYS A 252 6.93 -0.80 16.88
N VAL A 253 5.73 -1.25 16.53
CA VAL A 253 5.22 -1.17 15.14
C VAL A 253 5.09 0.28 14.72
N ASN A 254 4.50 1.13 15.55
CA ASN A 254 4.33 2.56 15.28
C ASN A 254 5.67 3.27 15.08
N GLU A 255 6.62 3.01 15.98
CA GLU A 255 7.95 3.61 15.95
C GLU A 255 8.74 3.17 14.71
N ILE A 256 8.87 1.85 14.50
CA ILE A 256 9.68 1.28 13.42
C ILE A 256 9.08 1.66 12.06
N ALA A 257 7.76 1.58 11.88
CA ALA A 257 7.11 2.00 10.63
C ALA A 257 7.35 3.48 10.33
N THR A 258 7.25 4.35 11.34
CA THR A 258 7.52 5.79 11.17
C THR A 258 8.97 6.04 10.80
N LYS A 259 9.93 5.41 11.50
CA LYS A 259 11.36 5.50 11.20
C LYS A 259 11.69 4.96 9.81
N ALA A 260 11.05 3.87 9.40
CA ALA A 260 11.25 3.28 8.06
C ALA A 260 10.86 4.25 6.93
N ILE A 261 9.79 5.03 7.12
CA ILE A 261 9.37 6.05 6.16
C ILE A 261 10.37 7.22 6.17
N THR A 262 10.68 7.76 7.36
CA THR A 262 11.52 8.96 7.48
C THR A 262 12.99 8.73 7.15
N ALA A 263 13.47 7.48 7.23
CA ALA A 263 14.80 7.10 6.75
C ALA A 263 14.93 7.21 5.22
N ILE A 264 13.83 6.98 4.49
CA ILE A 264 13.80 7.13 3.03
C ILE A 264 13.57 8.60 2.66
N ASP A 265 12.64 9.27 3.33
CA ASP A 265 12.32 10.67 3.08
C ASP A 265 12.03 11.41 4.41
N PRO A 266 13.00 12.20 4.94
CA PRO A 266 12.80 12.98 6.17
C PRO A 266 11.68 14.03 6.07
N GLN A 267 11.28 14.41 4.85
CA GLN A 267 10.20 15.36 4.57
C GLN A 267 8.96 14.66 4.00
N ALA A 268 8.80 13.37 4.27
CA ALA A 268 7.73 12.54 3.75
C ALA A 268 6.35 13.21 3.85
N SER A 269 5.64 13.27 2.73
CA SER A 269 4.27 13.80 2.63
C SER A 269 3.42 12.88 1.78
N GLY A 270 2.16 12.63 2.19
CA GLY A 270 1.25 11.73 1.49
C GLY A 270 0.93 10.47 2.30
N ILE A 271 0.37 9.47 1.61
CA ILE A 271 0.01 8.18 2.17
C ILE A 271 1.20 7.22 2.09
N PHE A 272 1.40 6.48 3.19
CA PHE A 272 2.35 5.39 3.29
C PHE A 272 1.70 4.18 3.94
N CYS A 273 1.75 3.06 3.24
CA CYS A 273 1.27 1.79 3.72
C CYS A 273 2.47 0.86 3.94
N VAL A 274 2.89 0.69 5.20
CA VAL A 274 4.05 -0.13 5.57
C VAL A 274 3.62 -1.53 5.93
N ASP A 275 4.26 -2.51 5.32
CA ASP A 275 4.15 -3.92 5.68
C ASP A 275 5.30 -4.29 6.61
N LEU A 276 4.96 -4.88 7.77
CA LEU A 276 5.96 -5.34 8.73
C LEU A 276 5.71 -6.81 9.10
N LYS A 277 6.79 -7.49 9.46
CA LYS A 277 6.72 -8.85 9.97
C LYS A 277 7.68 -9.02 11.14
N GLU A 278 7.23 -9.72 12.19
CA GLU A 278 8.09 -9.95 13.35
C GLU A 278 9.20 -10.96 13.06
N SER A 279 10.38 -10.63 13.57
CA SER A 279 11.50 -11.56 13.70
C SER A 279 11.18 -12.67 14.71
N LYS A 280 12.06 -13.65 14.83
CA LYS A 280 11.97 -14.68 15.86
C LYS A 280 11.96 -14.13 17.30
N ASP A 281 12.54 -12.95 17.49
CA ASP A 281 12.65 -12.28 18.80
C ASP A 281 11.48 -11.30 19.06
N GLY A 282 10.44 -11.33 18.21
CA GLY A 282 9.24 -10.50 18.35
C GLY A 282 9.47 -9.02 18.01
N VAL A 283 10.54 -8.69 17.30
CA VAL A 283 10.78 -7.32 16.81
C VAL A 283 10.15 -7.18 15.43
N PRO A 284 9.27 -6.17 15.21
CA PRO A 284 8.68 -5.93 13.89
C PRO A 284 9.74 -5.34 12.95
N TYR A 285 9.92 -5.96 11.80
CA TYR A 285 10.81 -5.51 10.74
C TYR A 285 9.99 -5.02 9.54
N PRO A 286 10.26 -3.84 8.97
CA PRO A 286 9.62 -3.40 7.74
C PRO A 286 10.05 -4.31 6.60
N THR A 287 9.10 -4.71 5.77
CA THR A 287 9.35 -5.59 4.63
C THR A 287 9.04 -4.93 3.29
N GLU A 288 8.17 -3.91 3.30
CA GLU A 288 7.74 -3.18 2.12
C GLU A 288 7.05 -1.87 2.53
N ILE A 289 7.25 -0.81 1.76
CA ILE A 289 6.44 0.41 1.84
C ILE A 289 5.73 0.59 0.50
N ASN A 290 4.41 0.81 0.57
CA ASN A 290 3.59 1.17 -0.58
C ASN A 290 3.31 2.68 -0.49
N PRO A 291 4.05 3.52 -1.23
CA PRO A 291 3.93 4.97 -1.17
C PRO A 291 2.78 5.46 -2.05
N GLY A 292 2.10 6.52 -1.63
CA GLY A 292 1.12 7.24 -2.46
C GLY A 292 -0.19 6.52 -2.73
N ARG A 293 -0.39 5.32 -2.21
CA ARG A 293 -1.61 4.53 -2.38
C ARG A 293 -2.11 3.89 -1.10
N PHE A 294 -3.37 3.53 -1.09
CA PHE A 294 -4.00 2.84 0.03
C PHE A 294 -3.93 1.32 -0.12
N PHE A 295 -3.90 0.59 1.00
CA PHE A 295 -4.11 -0.86 0.98
C PHE A 295 -5.50 -1.22 0.45
N THR A 296 -5.63 -2.41 -0.14
CA THR A 296 -6.92 -2.97 -0.60
C THR A 296 -7.96 -3.12 0.51
N SER A 297 -7.59 -2.91 1.74
CA SER A 297 -8.43 -3.02 2.93
C SER A 297 -8.62 -1.68 3.66
N SER A 298 -8.38 -0.55 3.00
CA SER A 298 -8.38 0.77 3.64
C SER A 298 -9.77 1.28 4.05
N LEU A 299 -10.83 0.85 3.38
CA LEU A 299 -12.23 1.19 3.71
C LEU A 299 -12.57 0.88 5.17
N PHE A 300 -11.96 -0.15 5.75
CA PHE A 300 -12.16 -0.52 7.14
C PHE A 300 -12.00 0.65 8.12
N LEU A 301 -10.97 1.46 7.95
CA LEU A 301 -10.71 2.59 8.87
C LEU A 301 -11.84 3.63 8.81
N ALA A 302 -12.29 3.97 7.61
CA ALA A 302 -13.41 4.89 7.42
C ALA A 302 -14.73 4.30 7.95
N PHE A 303 -14.99 3.02 7.67
CA PHE A 303 -16.20 2.33 8.12
C PHE A 303 -16.23 2.20 9.66
N ALA A 304 -15.13 1.77 10.28
CA ALA A 304 -15.03 1.72 11.74
C ALA A 304 -15.17 3.11 12.36
N GLY A 305 -14.52 4.11 11.78
CA GLY A 305 -14.62 5.50 12.22
C GLY A 305 -16.05 6.03 12.18
N GLN A 306 -16.81 5.72 11.14
CA GLN A 306 -18.23 6.07 11.06
C GLN A 306 -19.06 5.35 12.15
N LYS A 307 -18.86 4.03 12.32
CA LYS A 307 -19.60 3.23 13.29
C LYS A 307 -19.32 3.63 14.74
N LEU A 308 -18.11 4.02 15.04
CA LEU A 308 -17.65 4.39 16.39
C LEU A 308 -17.69 5.90 16.64
N ASN A 309 -18.15 6.69 15.67
CA ASN A 309 -18.14 8.16 15.72
C ASN A 309 -16.71 8.74 15.92
N ILE A 310 -15.73 8.16 15.23
CA ILE A 310 -14.33 8.60 15.20
C ILE A 310 -14.01 9.09 13.77
N PRO A 311 -14.40 10.30 13.38
CA PRO A 311 -14.31 10.77 11.99
C PRO A 311 -12.87 10.84 11.48
N HIS A 312 -11.88 11.01 12.37
CA HIS A 312 -10.45 11.08 12.02
C HIS A 312 -9.89 9.74 11.51
N ALA A 313 -10.58 8.63 11.76
CA ALA A 313 -10.18 7.33 11.25
C ALA A 313 -10.41 7.19 9.73
N ASN A 314 -11.16 8.08 9.10
CA ASN A 314 -11.23 8.16 7.64
C ASN A 314 -9.96 8.84 7.08
N ILE A 315 -8.89 8.07 6.97
CA ILE A 315 -7.57 8.57 6.51
C ILE A 315 -7.66 9.06 5.06
N GLN A 316 -8.51 8.46 4.22
CA GLN A 316 -8.74 8.89 2.85
C GLN A 316 -9.30 10.32 2.80
N TYR A 317 -10.23 10.64 3.67
CA TYR A 317 -10.77 11.99 3.76
C TYR A 317 -9.74 13.00 4.25
N ASN A 318 -8.96 12.64 5.27
CA ASN A 318 -7.86 13.48 5.75
C ASN A 318 -6.81 13.73 4.65
N TYR A 319 -6.50 12.70 3.86
CA TYR A 319 -5.57 12.79 2.72
C TYR A 319 -6.08 13.79 1.66
N ILE A 320 -7.36 13.70 1.29
CA ILE A 320 -7.97 14.63 0.34
C ILE A 320 -7.93 16.07 0.89
N LYS A 321 -8.26 16.27 2.15
CA LYS A 321 -8.18 17.60 2.77
C LYS A 321 -6.77 18.19 2.67
N LEU A 322 -5.74 17.41 3.00
CA LEU A 322 -4.35 17.87 2.87
C LEU A 322 -3.96 18.15 1.43
N GLY A 323 -4.41 17.34 0.49
CA GLY A 323 -4.19 17.56 -0.95
C GLY A 323 -4.82 18.87 -1.47
N PHE A 324 -5.95 19.29 -0.89
CA PHE A 324 -6.57 20.59 -1.15
C PHE A 324 -6.02 21.72 -0.26
N ASN A 325 -4.94 21.49 0.49
CA ASN A 325 -4.38 22.43 1.48
C ASN A 325 -5.41 22.89 2.52
N GLU A 326 -6.38 22.05 2.86
CA GLU A 326 -7.37 22.34 3.89
C GLU A 326 -6.89 21.93 5.28
N PRO A 327 -7.27 22.68 6.33
CA PRO A 327 -6.86 22.35 7.67
C PRO A 327 -7.52 21.04 8.14
N LEU A 328 -6.78 20.29 8.92
CA LEU A 328 -7.29 19.15 9.69
C LEU A 328 -7.57 19.56 11.14
N PRO A 329 -8.46 18.85 11.86
CA PRO A 329 -8.61 19.02 13.29
C PRO A 329 -7.28 18.87 14.02
N LYS A 330 -7.09 19.66 15.11
CA LYS A 330 -5.82 19.69 15.87
C LYS A 330 -5.62 18.48 16.79
N ASP A 331 -6.71 17.80 17.12
CA ASP A 331 -6.80 16.70 18.09
C ASP A 331 -6.73 15.29 17.46
N ILE A 332 -6.31 15.19 16.21
CA ILE A 332 -6.14 13.89 15.55
C ILE A 332 -5.01 13.10 16.23
N PRO A 333 -5.27 11.88 16.73
CA PRO A 333 -4.22 11.04 17.28
C PRO A 333 -3.23 10.62 16.18
N LYS A 334 -1.94 10.83 16.42
CA LYS A 334 -0.89 10.43 15.47
C LYS A 334 -0.87 8.92 15.24
N TYR A 335 -1.16 8.15 16.27
CA TYR A 335 -1.14 6.70 16.28
C TYR A 335 -2.43 6.14 16.87
N ASN A 336 -2.76 4.92 16.48
CA ASN A 336 -3.84 4.15 17.11
C ASN A 336 -5.17 4.91 17.09
N VAL A 337 -5.54 5.43 15.90
CA VAL A 337 -6.75 6.24 15.73
C VAL A 337 -8.05 5.50 16.06
N LEU A 338 -8.05 4.17 15.98
CA LEU A 338 -9.16 3.30 16.37
C LEU A 338 -8.82 2.53 17.65
N PRO A 339 -9.84 2.10 18.43
CA PRO A 339 -9.63 1.17 19.54
C PRO A 339 -8.89 -0.10 19.12
N GLU A 340 -8.21 -0.73 20.06
CA GLU A 340 -7.56 -2.02 19.88
C GLU A 340 -8.60 -3.16 19.75
N ASP A 341 -8.18 -4.28 19.16
CA ASP A 341 -9.00 -5.50 19.01
C ASP A 341 -10.31 -5.33 18.19
N LEU A 342 -10.33 -4.38 17.26
CA LEU A 342 -11.40 -4.35 16.26
C LEU A 342 -11.03 -5.26 15.10
N TYR A 343 -11.83 -6.27 14.89
CA TYR A 343 -11.64 -7.22 13.81
C TYR A 343 -12.33 -6.73 12.54
N TRP A 344 -11.61 -6.79 11.45
CA TRP A 344 -12.13 -6.69 10.12
C TRP A 344 -12.18 -8.08 9.48
N ILE A 345 -13.35 -8.47 9.05
CA ILE A 345 -13.59 -9.74 8.38
C ILE A 345 -14.26 -9.44 7.05
N ARG A 346 -13.68 -9.93 5.97
CA ARG A 346 -14.26 -9.84 4.63
C ARG A 346 -14.01 -11.10 3.83
N HIS A 347 -14.78 -11.30 2.79
CA HIS A 347 -14.53 -12.29 1.76
C HIS A 347 -15.01 -11.75 0.42
N ILE A 348 -14.70 -12.42 -0.71
CA ILE A 348 -15.28 -12.10 -2.01
C ILE A 348 -16.79 -12.30 -1.90
N ASP A 349 -17.56 -11.33 -2.39
CA ASP A 349 -19.02 -11.31 -2.46
C ASP A 349 -19.79 -11.39 -1.11
N CYS A 350 -19.10 -11.34 0.01
CA CYS A 350 -19.72 -11.44 1.34
C CYS A 350 -19.84 -10.09 2.07
N GLY A 351 -19.41 -9.00 1.45
CA GLY A 351 -19.42 -7.68 2.10
C GLY A 351 -18.40 -7.55 3.23
N TYR A 352 -18.66 -6.67 4.18
CA TYR A 352 -17.75 -6.34 5.28
C TYR A 352 -18.45 -6.50 6.63
N HIS A 353 -17.72 -7.07 7.61
CA HIS A 353 -18.16 -7.18 8.98
C HIS A 353 -17.13 -6.58 9.93
N LEU A 354 -17.58 -5.70 10.82
CA LEU A 354 -16.79 -5.16 11.92
C LEU A 354 -17.20 -5.85 13.21
N VAL A 355 -16.22 -6.44 13.92
CA VAL A 355 -16.46 -7.14 15.18
C VAL A 355 -15.50 -6.59 16.24
N ASP A 356 -16.02 -6.29 17.42
CA ASP A 356 -15.20 -6.06 18.62
C ASP A 356 -14.67 -7.40 19.11
N GLY A 357 -13.36 -7.50 19.31
CA GLY A 357 -12.67 -8.72 19.71
C GLY A 357 -13.09 -9.26 21.07
N LYS A 358 -13.76 -8.46 21.89
CA LYS A 358 -14.34 -8.91 23.18
C LYS A 358 -15.32 -10.06 23.00
N LYS A 359 -16.00 -10.14 21.84
CA LYS A 359 -16.94 -11.22 21.50
C LYS A 359 -16.33 -12.62 21.59
N TRP A 360 -15.02 -12.76 21.43
CA TRP A 360 -14.33 -14.06 21.41
C TRP A 360 -13.43 -14.29 22.65
N LYS A 361 -13.54 -13.42 23.66
CA LYS A 361 -12.79 -13.57 24.92
C LYS A 361 -13.59 -14.30 26.02
N GLU A 362 -14.83 -14.67 25.67
CA GLU A 362 -15.68 -15.55 26.47
C GLU A 362 -15.52 -17.00 26.02
#